data_1fb496868b306f874ce0981b6cb51e6f
#
_entry.id   1fb496868b306f874ce0981b6cb51e6f
#
_cell.length_a   1.000
_cell.length_b   1.000
_cell.length_c   1.000
_cell.angle_alpha   90.00
_cell.angle_beta   90.00
_cell.angle_gamma   90.00
#
_symmetry.space_group_name_H-M   'P 1'
#
loop_
_entity.id
_entity.type
_entity.pdbx_description
1 polymer ?
#
loop_
_entity_poly.entity_id
_entity_poly.type
_entity_poly.pdbx_seq_one_letter_code
_entity_poly.pdbx_strand_id
1 'polypeptide(L)'
;RQPDQSGSAASDRRSCDRGAVEDRGWERESIESVGIGLNIHVIDGTYELFRQFYGRKRFAKGGDVSNGAVIGVLNSVLEMIDDGATHIGVATDHVIESFRNQLYDGYKTGDGIDPELWAQFHPLEEALVAMGVVTWPMVEYEADDGMATAARIAEEDERVERISLWTPDKDLAQCVRGDRVVQVDRRNKEIRDAAGVRKKFGVEPELIPDFLALVGDAADGFPGIPRIGKVTAGQLLNEHGPIENFPDDILGDHAADAALFKE
;
A
#
# COMPACT_ATOMS: atom_id res chain seq x y z
N ARG A 1 75.43 -6.68 -38.92
CA ARG A 1 75.12 -7.77 -39.85
C ARG A 1 73.69 -8.10 -39.82
N GLN A 2 72.93 -7.61 -40.83
CA GLN A 2 71.64 -8.17 -41.27
C GLN A 2 71.92 -9.48 -42.03
N PRO A 3 70.89 -10.34 -42.18
CA PRO A 3 69.96 -10.24 -43.32
C PRO A 3 68.56 -10.50 -42.95
N ASP A 4 67.69 -9.69 -43.47
CA ASP A 4 66.68 -9.84 -44.51
C ASP A 4 66.14 -11.25 -44.80
N GLN A 5 64.87 -11.48 -44.63
CA GLN A 5 64.01 -12.29 -45.51
C GLN A 5 62.53 -11.99 -45.36
N SER A 6 62.04 -11.46 -46.44
CA SER A 6 60.62 -11.33 -46.83
C SER A 6 59.83 -12.65 -46.80
N GLY A 7 58.64 -12.65 -46.29
CA GLY A 7 57.67 -13.72 -46.36
C GLY A 7 56.26 -13.17 -46.51
N SER A 8 55.85 -13.03 -47.78
CA SER A 8 54.50 -12.77 -48.24
C SER A 8 53.56 -13.88 -47.75
N ALA A 9 52.45 -13.51 -46.98
CA ALA A 9 51.38 -14.41 -46.75
C ALA A 9 50.12 -13.76 -47.27
N ALA A 10 49.49 -14.41 -48.22
CA ALA A 10 48.32 -14.06 -48.94
C ALA A 10 47.08 -13.89 -48.03
N SER A 11 46.30 -12.84 -48.28
CA SER A 11 45.00 -12.60 -47.71
C SER A 11 43.97 -13.57 -48.27
N ASP A 12 43.52 -14.51 -47.45
CA ASP A 12 42.36 -15.35 -47.74
C ASP A 12 41.09 -14.60 -47.26
N ARG A 13 40.48 -13.88 -48.18
CA ARG A 13 39.14 -13.25 -47.98
C ARG A 13 38.11 -14.32 -48.19
N ARG A 14 37.68 -14.97 -47.10
CA ARG A 14 36.43 -15.73 -47.09
C ARG A 14 35.25 -14.75 -47.09
N SER A 15 34.55 -14.74 -48.23
CA SER A 15 33.26 -14.08 -48.35
C SER A 15 32.24 -14.67 -47.33
N CYS A 16 31.78 -13.86 -46.37
CA CYS A 16 30.62 -14.19 -45.62
C CYS A 16 29.42 -14.08 -46.57
N ASP A 17 28.94 -15.22 -46.98
CA ASP A 17 27.66 -15.40 -47.64
C ASP A 17 26.55 -15.01 -46.66
N ARG A 18 25.91 -13.86 -46.90
CA ARG A 18 24.71 -13.44 -46.14
C ARG A 18 23.56 -14.27 -46.66
N GLY A 19 23.35 -15.43 -46.03
CA GLY A 19 22.11 -16.16 -46.18
C GLY A 19 20.92 -15.24 -45.92
N ALA A 20 20.04 -15.14 -46.88
CA ALA A 20 18.77 -14.45 -46.75
C ALA A 20 18.03 -15.02 -45.55
N VAL A 21 17.82 -14.17 -44.52
CA VAL A 21 16.90 -14.45 -43.45
C VAL A 21 15.51 -14.38 -44.10
N GLU A 22 14.93 -15.52 -44.34
CA GLU A 22 13.50 -15.61 -44.68
C GLU A 22 12.72 -14.89 -43.59
N ASP A 23 12.09 -13.81 -43.99
CA ASP A 23 11.07 -13.09 -43.21
C ASP A 23 9.91 -14.06 -42.93
N ARG A 24 10.03 -14.82 -41.83
CA ARG A 24 8.90 -15.56 -41.29
C ARG A 24 7.98 -14.52 -40.68
N GLY A 25 7.04 -14.06 -41.50
CA GLY A 25 5.92 -13.24 -41.08
C GLY A 25 5.30 -13.84 -39.82
N TRP A 26 5.55 -13.22 -38.68
CA TRP A 26 4.74 -13.42 -37.51
C TRP A 26 3.35 -12.86 -37.87
N GLU A 27 2.47 -13.75 -38.35
CA GLU A 27 1.05 -13.45 -38.29
C GLU A 27 0.78 -13.10 -36.84
N ARG A 28 0.46 -11.84 -36.61
CA ARG A 28 -0.17 -11.42 -35.36
C ARG A 28 -1.52 -12.13 -35.38
N GLU A 29 -1.57 -13.36 -34.88
CA GLU A 29 -2.79 -13.87 -34.32
C GLU A 29 -3.23 -12.81 -33.33
N SER A 30 -4.34 -12.15 -33.65
CA SER A 30 -5.09 -11.36 -32.70
C SER A 30 -5.28 -12.29 -31.49
N ILE A 31 -4.49 -12.06 -30.45
CA ILE A 31 -4.78 -12.58 -29.12
C ILE A 31 -6.13 -11.94 -28.81
N GLU A 32 -7.21 -12.67 -29.12
CA GLU A 32 -8.49 -12.41 -28.50
C GLU A 32 -8.15 -12.36 -27.03
N SER A 33 -8.23 -11.16 -26.45
CA SER A 33 -8.05 -10.93 -25.03
C SER A 33 -9.12 -11.76 -24.34
N VAL A 34 -8.80 -12.99 -23.98
CA VAL A 34 -9.46 -13.63 -22.86
C VAL A 34 -9.28 -12.61 -21.76
N GLY A 35 -10.36 -11.90 -21.41
CA GLY A 35 -10.33 -10.83 -20.45
C GLY A 35 -9.87 -11.41 -19.12
N ILE A 36 -8.55 -11.39 -18.90
CA ILE A 36 -7.99 -11.65 -17.58
C ILE A 36 -8.32 -10.37 -16.81
N GLY A 37 -9.31 -10.45 -15.96
CA GLY A 37 -9.70 -9.35 -15.11
C GLY A 37 -8.48 -8.88 -14.31
N LEU A 38 -8.33 -7.56 -14.16
CA LEU A 38 -7.19 -7.00 -13.47
C LEU A 38 -7.38 -7.13 -11.96
N ASN A 39 -6.45 -7.81 -11.31
CA ASN A 39 -6.37 -7.88 -9.85
C ASN A 39 -5.23 -6.96 -9.37
N ILE A 40 -5.62 -5.91 -8.66
CA ILE A 40 -4.70 -4.88 -8.17
C ILE A 40 -4.44 -5.07 -6.70
N HIS A 41 -3.17 -5.09 -6.32
CA HIS A 41 -2.73 -5.15 -4.94
C HIS A 41 -2.04 -3.83 -4.59
N VAL A 42 -2.59 -3.10 -3.65
CA VAL A 42 -2.02 -1.86 -3.10
C VAL A 42 -1.55 -2.16 -1.70
N ILE A 43 -0.27 -1.99 -1.45
CA ILE A 43 0.41 -2.47 -0.24
C ILE A 43 0.88 -1.27 0.59
N ASP A 44 0.59 -1.30 1.86
CA ASP A 44 1.22 -0.45 2.86
C ASP A 44 2.64 -0.97 3.13
N GLY A 45 3.62 -0.34 2.49
CA GLY A 45 5.02 -0.73 2.58
C GLY A 45 5.61 -0.47 3.96
N THR A 46 5.21 0.62 4.60
CA THR A 46 5.64 0.97 5.96
C THR A 46 5.15 -0.07 6.96
N TYR A 47 3.85 -0.37 6.95
CA TYR A 47 3.29 -1.43 7.80
C TYR A 47 3.95 -2.78 7.56
N GLU A 48 4.15 -3.19 6.31
CA GLU A 48 4.79 -4.46 5.98
C GLU A 48 6.24 -4.49 6.48
N LEU A 49 6.97 -3.38 6.40
CA LEU A 49 8.33 -3.28 6.94
C LEU A 49 8.33 -3.46 8.46
N PHE A 50 7.44 -2.76 9.19
CA PHE A 50 7.26 -2.93 10.62
C PHE A 50 6.90 -4.38 10.98
N ARG A 51 5.97 -4.96 10.26
CA ARG A 51 5.51 -6.34 10.47
C ARG A 51 6.66 -7.34 10.32
N GLN A 52 7.47 -7.19 9.28
CA GLN A 52 8.62 -8.05 9.03
C GLN A 52 9.70 -7.86 10.10
N PHE A 53 10.01 -6.64 10.46
CA PHE A 53 11.03 -6.33 11.46
C PHE A 53 10.69 -6.93 12.83
N TYR A 54 9.53 -6.60 13.38
CA TYR A 54 9.12 -7.10 14.69
C TYR A 54 8.73 -8.58 14.68
N GLY A 55 8.24 -9.09 13.57
CA GLY A 55 7.97 -10.51 13.38
C GLY A 55 9.25 -11.36 13.51
N ARG A 56 10.34 -10.91 12.89
CA ARG A 56 11.64 -11.60 12.91
C ARG A 56 12.33 -11.49 14.28
N LYS A 57 12.31 -10.32 14.92
CA LYS A 57 12.90 -10.10 16.25
C LYS A 57 12.40 -11.11 17.30
N ARG A 58 11.16 -11.60 17.18
CA ARG A 58 10.60 -12.60 18.08
C ARG A 58 11.26 -13.96 18.00
N PHE A 59 11.87 -14.29 16.86
CA PHE A 59 12.43 -15.61 16.57
C PHE A 59 13.96 -15.61 16.43
N ALA A 60 14.58 -14.44 16.27
CA ALA A 60 16.03 -14.35 16.12
C ALA A 60 16.74 -14.48 17.46
N LYS A 61 17.55 -15.54 17.62
CA LYS A 61 18.48 -15.74 18.75
C LYS A 61 19.82 -14.99 18.56
N GLY A 62 19.92 -14.07 17.63
CA GLY A 62 21.10 -13.28 17.32
C GLY A 62 20.67 -12.03 16.56
N GLY A 63 21.55 -11.00 16.50
CA GLY A 63 21.23 -9.73 15.87
C GLY A 63 20.61 -9.86 14.48
N ASP A 64 19.81 -8.87 14.08
CA ASP A 64 19.12 -8.91 12.80
C ASP A 64 20.13 -8.92 11.64
N VAL A 65 19.80 -9.66 10.60
CA VAL A 65 20.54 -9.56 9.34
C VAL A 65 20.25 -8.17 8.78
N SER A 66 21.29 -7.42 8.45
CA SER A 66 21.15 -6.13 7.80
C SER A 66 20.14 -6.23 6.66
N ASN A 67 19.14 -5.31 6.66
CA ASN A 67 18.01 -5.29 5.71
C ASN A 67 17.10 -6.54 5.77
N GLY A 68 17.05 -7.24 6.90
CA GLY A 68 16.23 -8.43 7.03
C GLY A 68 14.73 -8.17 6.82
N ALA A 69 14.22 -7.02 7.29
CA ALA A 69 12.83 -6.64 7.08
C ALA A 69 12.55 -6.31 5.60
N VAL A 70 13.46 -5.60 4.93
CA VAL A 70 13.38 -5.34 3.48
C VAL A 70 13.26 -6.65 2.70
N ILE A 71 14.14 -7.62 2.95
CA ILE A 71 14.08 -8.95 2.30
C ILE A 71 12.73 -9.61 2.56
N GLY A 72 12.19 -9.47 3.77
CA GLY A 72 10.89 -10.03 4.12
C GLY A 72 9.75 -9.41 3.31
N VAL A 73 9.77 -8.08 3.09
CA VAL A 73 8.77 -7.40 2.25
C VAL A 73 8.89 -7.83 0.79
N LEU A 74 10.11 -7.86 0.24
CA LEU A 74 10.33 -8.30 -1.15
C LEU A 74 9.83 -9.74 -1.38
N ASN A 75 10.10 -10.65 -0.45
CA ASN A 75 9.57 -12.02 -0.54
C ASN A 75 8.03 -12.03 -0.51
N SER A 76 7.41 -11.18 0.31
CA SER A 76 5.95 -11.06 0.33
C SER A 76 5.38 -10.56 -1.01
N VAL A 77 6.07 -9.66 -1.68
CA VAL A 77 5.70 -9.17 -3.02
C VAL A 77 5.87 -10.27 -4.06
N LEU A 78 6.98 -11.03 -4.01
CA LEU A 78 7.20 -12.18 -4.90
C LEU A 78 6.11 -13.25 -4.73
N GLU A 79 5.72 -13.58 -3.50
CA GLU A 79 4.61 -14.49 -3.23
C GLU A 79 3.30 -14.01 -3.90
N MET A 80 2.99 -12.71 -3.84
CA MET A 80 1.80 -12.16 -4.49
C MET A 80 1.87 -12.29 -6.02
N ILE A 81 3.05 -12.10 -6.63
CA ILE A 81 3.26 -12.29 -8.07
C ILE A 81 3.04 -13.77 -8.43
N ASP A 82 3.59 -14.69 -7.66
CA ASP A 82 3.44 -16.14 -7.87
C ASP A 82 1.98 -16.57 -7.69
N ASP A 83 1.23 -15.92 -6.80
CA ASP A 83 -0.20 -16.14 -6.57
C ASP A 83 -1.10 -15.50 -7.64
N GLY A 84 -0.52 -14.84 -8.64
CA GLY A 84 -1.23 -14.34 -9.82
C GLY A 84 -1.68 -12.87 -9.71
N ALA A 85 -1.05 -12.06 -8.87
CA ALA A 85 -1.26 -10.61 -8.88
C ALA A 85 -0.90 -10.03 -10.25
N THR A 86 -1.83 -9.31 -10.88
CA THR A 86 -1.58 -8.70 -12.19
C THR A 86 -0.92 -7.34 -12.07
N HIS A 87 -1.22 -6.61 -11.00
CA HIS A 87 -0.70 -5.28 -10.73
C HIS A 87 -0.40 -5.14 -9.23
N ILE A 88 0.77 -4.61 -8.91
CA ILE A 88 1.19 -4.33 -7.54
C ILE A 88 1.71 -2.90 -7.46
N GLY A 89 1.23 -2.15 -6.48
CA GLY A 89 1.76 -0.86 -6.07
C GLY A 89 2.03 -0.84 -4.57
N VAL A 90 3.09 -0.18 -4.15
CA VAL A 90 3.49 -0.06 -2.74
C VAL A 90 3.59 1.42 -2.38
N ALA A 91 2.85 1.84 -1.38
CA ALA A 91 3.00 3.16 -0.78
C ALA A 91 3.84 3.05 0.49
N THR A 92 4.72 4.02 0.72
CA THR A 92 5.59 4.09 1.90
C THR A 92 5.56 5.49 2.48
N ASP A 93 5.68 5.60 3.80
CA ASP A 93 5.97 6.87 4.45
C ASP A 93 7.48 7.14 4.31
N HIS A 94 7.86 7.88 3.26
CA HIS A 94 9.24 8.30 3.06
C HIS A 94 9.73 9.17 4.21
N VAL A 95 8.81 10.00 4.72
CA VAL A 95 8.91 10.79 5.94
C VAL A 95 7.70 10.41 6.80
N ILE A 96 7.87 10.22 8.09
CA ILE A 96 6.77 9.81 8.97
C ILE A 96 5.81 10.97 9.26
N GLU A 97 6.37 12.17 9.44
CA GLU A 97 5.57 13.37 9.63
C GLU A 97 4.91 13.77 8.30
N SER A 98 3.63 14.10 8.38
CA SER A 98 2.81 14.51 7.24
C SER A 98 2.21 15.90 7.47
N PHE A 99 1.41 16.38 6.52
CA PHE A 99 0.65 17.62 6.69
C PHE A 99 -0.25 17.59 7.94
N ARG A 100 -0.67 16.40 8.40
CA ARG A 100 -1.49 16.24 9.61
C ARG A 100 -0.80 16.72 10.88
N ASN A 101 0.52 16.66 10.95
CA ASN A 101 1.29 17.22 12.08
C ASN A 101 1.20 18.75 12.16
N GLN A 102 0.86 19.43 11.06
CA GLN A 102 0.59 20.88 11.04
C GLN A 102 -0.84 21.21 11.49
N LEU A 103 -1.77 20.26 11.37
CA LEU A 103 -3.17 20.43 11.76
C LEU A 103 -3.39 20.10 13.24
N TYR A 104 -2.66 19.13 13.77
CA TYR A 104 -2.85 18.66 15.14
C TYR A 104 -1.52 18.28 15.80
N ASP A 105 -1.14 19.02 16.83
CA ASP A 105 0.13 18.85 17.57
C ASP A 105 0.28 17.48 18.26
N GLY A 106 -0.84 16.78 18.49
CA GLY A 106 -0.87 15.45 19.11
C GLY A 106 -0.78 14.29 18.10
N TYR A 107 -0.65 14.60 16.80
CA TYR A 107 -0.57 13.57 15.77
C TYR A 107 0.73 12.76 15.88
N LYS A 108 0.67 11.50 15.45
CA LYS A 108 1.82 10.58 15.49
C LYS A 108 3.08 11.19 14.88
N THR A 109 4.23 10.87 15.47
CA THR A 109 5.55 11.25 14.97
C THR A 109 6.44 10.03 14.79
N GLY A 110 7.63 10.22 14.20
CA GLY A 110 8.65 9.19 14.11
C GLY A 110 9.35 8.86 15.44
N ASP A 111 8.96 9.51 16.53
CA ASP A 111 9.60 9.32 17.84
C ASP A 111 9.45 7.88 18.35
N GLY A 112 10.58 7.29 18.78
CA GLY A 112 10.59 5.95 19.34
C GLY A 112 10.67 4.81 18.31
N ILE A 113 10.76 5.10 17.01
CA ILE A 113 11.07 4.10 16.00
C ILE A 113 12.47 3.54 16.24
N ASP A 114 12.58 2.21 16.23
CA ASP A 114 13.85 1.53 16.38
C ASP A 114 14.83 1.98 15.28
N PRO A 115 16.04 2.45 15.61
CA PRO A 115 17.02 2.93 14.62
C PRO A 115 17.38 1.88 13.55
N GLU A 116 17.37 0.58 13.89
CA GLU A 116 17.63 -0.50 12.93
C GLU A 116 16.48 -0.67 11.95
N LEU A 117 15.26 -0.39 12.36
CA LEU A 117 14.09 -0.34 11.50
C LEU A 117 14.12 0.90 10.62
N TRP A 118 14.33 2.08 11.23
CA TRP A 118 14.42 3.35 10.51
C TRP A 118 15.42 3.29 9.36
N ALA A 119 16.59 2.69 9.60
CA ALA A 119 17.62 2.53 8.58
C ALA A 119 17.19 1.68 7.37
N GLN A 120 16.05 0.99 7.44
CA GLN A 120 15.54 0.13 6.36
C GLN A 120 14.45 0.80 5.50
N PHE A 121 13.99 2.00 5.83
CA PHE A 121 12.93 2.69 5.07
C PHE A 121 13.35 2.97 3.63
N HIS A 122 14.39 3.78 3.43
CA HIS A 122 14.89 4.09 2.09
C HIS A 122 15.42 2.87 1.33
N PRO A 123 16.19 1.93 1.95
CA PRO A 123 16.55 0.67 1.29
C PRO A 123 15.35 -0.16 0.80
N LEU A 124 14.20 -0.10 1.48
CA LEU A 124 12.98 -0.76 1.00
C LEU A 124 12.50 -0.14 -0.31
N GLU A 125 12.40 1.18 -0.36
CA GLU A 125 11.95 1.91 -1.56
C GLU A 125 12.87 1.65 -2.75
N GLU A 126 14.19 1.76 -2.54
CA GLU A 126 15.19 1.47 -3.56
C GLU A 126 15.09 0.03 -4.08
N ALA A 127 14.90 -0.93 -3.19
CA ALA A 127 14.79 -2.34 -3.54
C ALA A 127 13.49 -2.64 -4.33
N LEU A 128 12.36 -2.05 -3.94
CA LEU A 128 11.09 -2.18 -4.66
C LEU A 128 11.18 -1.60 -6.07
N VAL A 129 11.77 -0.41 -6.22
CA VAL A 129 12.01 0.22 -7.52
C VAL A 129 12.94 -0.64 -8.37
N ALA A 130 14.05 -1.16 -7.80
CA ALA A 130 14.97 -2.04 -8.50
C ALA A 130 14.32 -3.37 -8.95
N MET A 131 13.32 -3.84 -8.20
CA MET A 131 12.52 -5.02 -8.53
C MET A 131 11.46 -4.74 -9.62
N GLY A 132 11.26 -3.46 -10.00
CA GLY A 132 10.28 -3.05 -11.00
C GLY A 132 8.87 -2.86 -10.45
N VAL A 133 8.71 -2.80 -9.14
CA VAL A 133 7.42 -2.54 -8.48
C VAL A 133 7.12 -1.06 -8.48
N VAL A 134 5.88 -0.69 -8.81
CA VAL A 134 5.41 0.69 -8.67
C VAL A 134 5.48 1.08 -7.20
N THR A 135 6.25 2.11 -6.88
CA THR A 135 6.49 2.55 -5.50
C THR A 135 6.17 4.04 -5.38
N TRP A 136 5.40 4.40 -4.36
CA TRP A 136 5.03 5.77 -4.03
C TRP A 136 5.62 6.16 -2.68
N PRO A 137 6.85 6.74 -2.64
CA PRO A 137 7.43 7.31 -1.42
C PRO A 137 6.69 8.61 -1.08
N MET A 138 5.89 8.58 -0.02
CA MET A 138 5.07 9.72 0.39
C MET A 138 5.87 10.67 1.27
N VAL A 139 5.85 11.97 0.96
CA VAL A 139 6.63 13.00 1.66
C VAL A 139 5.74 13.98 2.39
N GLU A 140 4.74 14.56 1.71
CA GLU A 140 3.78 15.52 2.28
C GLU A 140 2.55 14.79 2.84
N TYR A 141 2.17 13.70 2.17
CA TYR A 141 1.06 12.81 2.52
C TYR A 141 1.58 11.51 3.12
N GLU A 142 0.69 10.70 3.66
CA GLU A 142 1.02 9.38 4.22
C GLU A 142 0.80 8.25 3.21
N ALA A 143 1.36 7.07 3.50
CA ALA A 143 1.15 5.87 2.70
C ALA A 143 -0.35 5.60 2.47
N ASP A 144 -1.17 5.83 3.49
CA ASP A 144 -2.62 5.65 3.45
C ASP A 144 -3.30 6.54 2.40
N ASP A 145 -2.87 7.81 2.26
CA ASP A 145 -3.39 8.72 1.24
C ASP A 145 -3.04 8.23 -0.17
N GLY A 146 -1.82 7.74 -0.35
CA GLY A 146 -1.37 7.10 -1.58
C GLY A 146 -2.19 5.87 -1.94
N MET A 147 -2.42 5.01 -0.96
CA MET A 147 -3.22 3.78 -1.13
C MET A 147 -4.67 4.10 -1.46
N ALA A 148 -5.30 5.02 -0.73
CA ALA A 148 -6.69 5.44 -0.97
C ALA A 148 -6.86 6.03 -2.37
N THR A 149 -5.90 6.88 -2.78
CA THR A 149 -5.90 7.49 -4.12
C THR A 149 -5.74 6.43 -5.21
N ALA A 150 -4.79 5.50 -5.04
CA ALA A 150 -4.57 4.42 -5.99
C ALA A 150 -5.82 3.52 -6.13
N ALA A 151 -6.45 3.18 -5.02
CA ALA A 151 -7.69 2.39 -5.02
C ALA A 151 -8.82 3.10 -5.78
N ARG A 152 -9.02 4.40 -5.51
CA ARG A 152 -10.04 5.19 -6.19
C ARG A 152 -9.83 5.28 -7.69
N ILE A 153 -8.59 5.54 -8.13
CA ILE A 153 -8.26 5.60 -9.56
C ILE A 153 -8.48 4.24 -10.22
N ALA A 154 -8.05 3.16 -9.55
CA ALA A 154 -8.21 1.80 -10.06
C ALA A 154 -9.69 1.38 -10.14
N GLU A 155 -10.53 1.86 -9.23
CA GLU A 155 -11.98 1.56 -9.22
C GLU A 155 -12.69 2.13 -10.46
N GLU A 156 -12.18 3.22 -11.05
CA GLU A 156 -12.74 3.84 -12.26
C GLU A 156 -12.51 3.00 -13.53
N ASP A 157 -11.58 2.03 -13.51
CA ASP A 157 -11.30 1.15 -14.65
C ASP A 157 -12.19 -0.11 -14.60
N GLU A 158 -13.08 -0.25 -15.58
CA GLU A 158 -14.01 -1.39 -15.66
C GLU A 158 -13.31 -2.74 -15.86
N ARG A 159 -12.06 -2.76 -16.30
CA ARG A 159 -11.25 -3.98 -16.43
C ARG A 159 -10.79 -4.52 -15.09
N VAL A 160 -10.81 -3.68 -14.03
CA VAL A 160 -10.39 -4.08 -12.69
C VAL A 160 -11.50 -4.87 -12.02
N GLU A 161 -11.24 -6.13 -11.78
CA GLU A 161 -12.17 -7.01 -11.08
C GLU A 161 -12.07 -6.84 -9.57
N ARG A 162 -10.84 -6.69 -9.06
CA ARG A 162 -10.59 -6.60 -7.62
C ARG A 162 -9.43 -5.70 -7.27
N ILE A 163 -9.60 -4.94 -6.20
CA ILE A 163 -8.57 -4.11 -5.58
C ILE A 163 -8.41 -4.58 -4.14
N SER A 164 -7.21 -5.02 -3.78
CA SER A 164 -6.87 -5.48 -2.44
C SER A 164 -5.95 -4.49 -1.75
N LEU A 165 -6.41 -3.86 -0.67
CA LEU A 165 -5.64 -2.94 0.17
C LEU A 165 -4.98 -3.76 1.28
N TRP A 166 -3.68 -3.94 1.19
CA TRP A 166 -2.89 -4.77 2.12
C TRP A 166 -2.42 -3.95 3.32
N THR A 167 -3.34 -3.66 4.20
CA THR A 167 -3.12 -2.98 5.47
C THR A 167 -4.21 -3.38 6.47
N PRO A 168 -3.91 -3.52 7.77
CA PRO A 168 -4.92 -3.71 8.80
C PRO A 168 -5.51 -2.40 9.30
N ASP A 169 -5.00 -1.24 8.81
CA ASP A 169 -5.35 0.06 9.34
C ASP A 169 -6.85 0.34 9.19
N LYS A 170 -7.43 0.94 10.23
CA LYS A 170 -8.88 1.18 10.31
C LYS A 170 -9.31 2.22 9.29
N ASP A 171 -8.46 3.21 9.05
CA ASP A 171 -8.74 4.35 8.19
C ASP A 171 -9.02 3.91 6.76
N LEU A 172 -8.25 2.93 6.27
CA LEU A 172 -8.40 2.37 4.93
C LEU A 172 -9.69 1.54 4.77
N ALA A 173 -10.41 1.23 5.86
CA ALA A 173 -11.72 0.61 5.77
C ALA A 173 -12.76 1.51 5.07
N GLN A 174 -12.55 2.85 5.07
CA GLN A 174 -13.37 3.79 4.31
C GLN A 174 -13.31 3.58 2.78
N CYS A 175 -12.22 2.99 2.30
CA CYS A 175 -12.02 2.74 0.88
C CYS A 175 -12.73 1.48 0.37
N VAL A 176 -13.25 0.66 1.26
CA VAL A 176 -13.90 -0.61 0.90
C VAL A 176 -15.19 -0.36 0.13
N ARG A 177 -15.39 -1.08 -0.99
CA ARG A 177 -16.58 -0.97 -1.85
C ARG A 177 -17.08 -2.36 -2.21
N GLY A 178 -18.19 -2.76 -1.61
CA GLY A 178 -18.77 -4.09 -1.80
C GLY A 178 -17.75 -5.19 -1.54
N ASP A 179 -17.55 -6.04 -2.52
CA ASP A 179 -16.52 -7.10 -2.59
C ASP A 179 -15.41 -6.79 -3.62
N ARG A 180 -15.53 -5.66 -4.34
CA ARG A 180 -14.58 -5.23 -5.37
C ARG A 180 -13.35 -4.55 -4.79
N VAL A 181 -13.52 -3.63 -3.85
CA VAL A 181 -12.42 -3.04 -3.09
C VAL A 181 -12.44 -3.62 -1.69
N VAL A 182 -11.42 -4.37 -1.33
CA VAL A 182 -11.35 -5.08 -0.05
C VAL A 182 -10.07 -4.74 0.70
N GLN A 183 -10.16 -4.78 2.02
CA GLN A 183 -9.02 -4.65 2.90
C GLN A 183 -8.49 -6.04 3.27
N VAL A 184 -7.18 -6.21 3.28
CA VAL A 184 -6.54 -7.49 3.62
C VAL A 184 -5.65 -7.32 4.84
N ASP A 185 -6.04 -7.96 5.92
CA ASP A 185 -5.22 -8.09 7.13
C ASP A 185 -4.42 -9.39 7.06
N ARG A 186 -3.16 -9.27 6.62
CA ARG A 186 -2.27 -10.43 6.46
C ARG A 186 -1.98 -11.12 7.80
N ARG A 187 -1.89 -10.36 8.89
CA ARG A 187 -1.60 -10.90 10.22
C ARG A 187 -2.70 -11.83 10.71
N ASN A 188 -3.96 -11.41 10.52
CA ASN A 188 -5.13 -12.16 10.95
C ASN A 188 -5.67 -13.08 9.84
N LYS A 189 -5.09 -13.04 8.63
CA LYS A 189 -5.56 -13.77 7.44
C LYS A 189 -7.03 -13.47 7.13
N GLU A 190 -7.42 -12.22 7.30
CA GLU A 190 -8.78 -11.74 7.11
C GLU A 190 -8.86 -10.88 5.85
N ILE A 191 -9.83 -11.18 4.99
CA ILE A 191 -10.23 -10.32 3.90
C ILE A 191 -11.52 -9.64 4.33
N ARG A 192 -11.54 -8.32 4.30
CA ARG A 192 -12.66 -7.52 4.78
C ARG A 192 -13.28 -6.76 3.63
N ASP A 193 -14.47 -7.19 3.24
CA ASP A 193 -15.41 -6.52 2.36
C ASP A 193 -16.31 -5.55 3.13
N ALA A 194 -17.28 -4.92 2.47
CA ALA A 194 -18.21 -4.00 3.12
C ALA A 194 -19.01 -4.67 4.26
N ALA A 195 -19.39 -5.94 4.11
CA ALA A 195 -20.06 -6.68 5.18
C ALA A 195 -19.12 -6.91 6.38
N GLY A 196 -17.84 -7.19 6.11
CA GLY A 196 -16.80 -7.29 7.13
C GLY A 196 -16.54 -5.97 7.87
N VAL A 197 -16.58 -4.84 7.17
CA VAL A 197 -16.49 -3.50 7.78
C VAL A 197 -17.67 -3.27 8.72
N ARG A 198 -18.90 -3.48 8.24
CA ARG A 198 -20.11 -3.37 9.10
C ARG A 198 -20.04 -4.27 10.33
N LYS A 199 -19.59 -5.52 10.15
CA LYS A 199 -19.43 -6.45 11.27
C LYS A 199 -18.41 -5.97 12.31
N LYS A 200 -17.30 -5.37 11.86
CA LYS A 200 -16.19 -4.94 12.74
C LYS A 200 -16.47 -3.62 13.45
N PHE A 201 -17.01 -2.65 12.72
CA PHE A 201 -17.17 -1.26 13.19
C PHE A 201 -18.61 -0.89 13.53
N GLY A 202 -19.60 -1.61 12.99
CA GLY A 202 -21.02 -1.33 13.18
C GLY A 202 -21.55 -0.23 12.26
N VAL A 203 -20.77 0.23 11.29
CA VAL A 203 -21.13 1.28 10.34
C VAL A 203 -20.74 0.88 8.91
N GLU A 204 -21.29 1.57 7.91
CA GLU A 204 -20.88 1.43 6.52
C GLU A 204 -19.46 1.98 6.30
N PRO A 205 -18.74 1.52 5.26
CA PRO A 205 -17.39 1.99 4.96
C PRO A 205 -17.26 3.52 4.85
N GLU A 206 -18.23 4.17 4.24
CA GLU A 206 -18.26 5.62 4.03
C GLU A 206 -18.33 6.42 5.34
N LEU A 207 -18.80 5.80 6.41
CA LEU A 207 -18.93 6.42 7.74
C LEU A 207 -17.73 6.14 8.66
N ILE A 208 -16.69 5.48 8.16
CA ILE A 208 -15.48 5.20 8.95
C ILE A 208 -14.76 6.47 9.40
N PRO A 209 -14.61 7.53 8.58
CA PRO A 209 -14.01 8.78 9.05
C PRO A 209 -14.77 9.38 10.24
N ASP A 210 -16.09 9.47 10.13
CA ASP A 210 -16.96 9.97 11.22
C ASP A 210 -16.89 9.07 12.46
N PHE A 211 -16.87 7.76 12.23
CA PHE A 211 -16.74 6.81 13.34
C PHE A 211 -15.44 7.03 14.11
N LEU A 212 -14.31 7.22 13.42
CA LEU A 212 -13.01 7.47 14.04
C LEU A 212 -12.94 8.86 14.68
N ALA A 213 -13.57 9.87 14.07
CA ALA A 213 -13.71 11.19 14.68
C ALA A 213 -14.43 11.10 16.04
N LEU A 214 -15.49 10.31 16.14
CA LEU A 214 -16.24 10.12 17.37
C LEU A 214 -15.50 9.30 18.43
N VAL A 215 -14.91 8.15 18.04
CA VAL A 215 -14.28 7.20 19.00
C VAL A 215 -12.80 7.46 19.25
N GLY A 216 -12.16 8.22 18.38
CA GLY A 216 -10.73 8.46 18.39
C GLY A 216 -9.90 7.33 17.75
N ASP A 217 -8.64 7.66 17.47
CA ASP A 217 -7.61 6.73 17.07
C ASP A 217 -6.33 6.94 17.90
N ALA A 218 -6.09 6.01 18.81
CA ALA A 218 -4.93 6.08 19.68
C ALA A 218 -3.60 5.84 18.93
N ALA A 219 -3.63 5.20 17.75
CA ALA A 219 -2.43 4.99 16.94
C ALA A 219 -1.94 6.31 16.35
N ASP A 220 -2.88 7.18 15.98
CA ASP A 220 -2.60 8.52 15.42
C ASP A 220 -2.58 9.62 16.48
N GLY A 221 -2.78 9.27 17.75
CA GLY A 221 -2.85 10.23 18.84
C GLY A 221 -4.18 10.97 18.96
N PHE A 222 -5.20 10.58 18.18
CA PHE A 222 -6.49 11.26 18.14
C PHE A 222 -7.43 10.78 19.26
N PRO A 223 -7.89 11.66 20.17
CA PRO A 223 -8.58 11.23 21.40
C PRO A 223 -10.05 10.85 21.19
N GLY A 224 -10.70 11.32 20.11
CA GLY A 224 -12.15 11.22 19.94
C GLY A 224 -12.95 12.05 20.95
N ILE A 225 -14.26 11.84 20.98
CA ILE A 225 -15.17 12.56 21.88
C ILE A 225 -15.30 11.79 23.20
N PRO A 226 -15.09 12.44 24.35
CA PRO A 226 -15.21 11.78 25.65
C PRO A 226 -16.58 11.11 25.83
N ARG A 227 -16.59 9.88 26.36
CA ARG A 227 -17.78 9.04 26.61
C ARG A 227 -18.47 8.50 25.36
N ILE A 228 -18.04 8.82 24.13
CA ILE A 228 -18.56 8.19 22.93
C ILE A 228 -17.67 6.99 22.59
N GLY A 229 -18.19 5.79 22.89
CA GLY A 229 -17.54 4.54 22.53
C GLY A 229 -18.10 3.99 21.22
N LYS A 230 -17.49 2.90 20.74
CA LYS A 230 -17.82 2.27 19.45
C LYS A 230 -19.31 1.98 19.26
N VAL A 231 -20.00 1.52 20.31
CA VAL A 231 -21.44 1.20 20.24
C VAL A 231 -22.26 2.46 20.05
N THR A 232 -21.99 3.51 20.84
CA THR A 232 -22.69 4.77 20.76
C THR A 232 -22.44 5.45 19.40
N ALA A 233 -21.19 5.52 18.97
CA ALA A 233 -20.83 6.08 17.66
C ALA A 233 -21.56 5.35 16.52
N GLY A 234 -21.53 4.00 16.53
CA GLY A 234 -22.24 3.21 15.54
C GLY A 234 -23.76 3.45 15.52
N GLN A 235 -24.38 3.59 16.70
CA GLN A 235 -25.82 3.91 16.79
C GLN A 235 -26.13 5.28 16.20
N LEU A 236 -25.37 6.31 16.60
CA LEU A 236 -25.57 7.68 16.12
C LEU A 236 -25.41 7.77 14.61
N LEU A 237 -24.35 7.19 14.06
CA LEU A 237 -24.08 7.22 12.64
C LEU A 237 -25.10 6.43 11.81
N ASN A 238 -25.60 5.30 12.33
CA ASN A 238 -26.65 4.54 11.65
C ASN A 238 -28.03 5.24 11.71
N GLU A 239 -28.30 6.06 12.74
CA GLU A 239 -29.55 6.78 12.88
C GLU A 239 -29.54 8.10 12.11
N HIS A 240 -28.45 8.84 12.13
CA HIS A 240 -28.39 10.21 11.61
C HIS A 240 -27.51 10.36 10.35
N GLY A 241 -26.72 9.35 10.01
CA GLY A 241 -25.71 9.44 8.93
C GLY A 241 -24.44 10.16 9.39
N PRO A 242 -23.73 10.88 8.49
CA PRO A 242 -22.52 11.64 8.80
C PRO A 242 -22.72 12.67 9.92
N ILE A 243 -21.63 13.03 10.61
CA ILE A 243 -21.64 13.97 11.75
C ILE A 243 -22.28 15.31 11.39
N GLU A 244 -22.16 15.77 10.16
CA GLU A 244 -22.77 17.01 9.69
C GLU A 244 -24.30 17.02 9.79
N ASN A 245 -24.91 15.83 9.79
CA ASN A 245 -26.37 15.66 9.89
C ASN A 245 -26.87 15.54 11.34
N PHE A 246 -25.96 15.52 12.31
CA PHE A 246 -26.36 15.36 13.71
C PHE A 246 -27.16 16.57 14.21
N PRO A 247 -28.27 16.35 14.94
CA PRO A 247 -28.95 17.42 15.67
C PRO A 247 -28.01 18.13 16.64
N ASP A 248 -28.15 19.45 16.77
CA ASP A 248 -27.25 20.31 17.57
C ASP A 248 -27.17 19.90 19.05
N ASP A 249 -28.21 19.25 19.59
CA ASP A 249 -28.29 18.82 20.98
C ASP A 249 -27.83 17.37 21.23
N ILE A 250 -27.55 16.61 20.18
CA ILE A 250 -27.32 15.16 20.32
C ILE A 250 -26.00 14.84 21.05
N LEU A 251 -25.00 15.70 20.92
CA LEU A 251 -23.72 15.56 21.58
C LEU A 251 -23.70 16.27 22.96
N GLY A 252 -24.79 16.95 23.34
CA GLY A 252 -24.96 17.62 24.64
C GLY A 252 -23.80 18.57 24.94
N ASP A 253 -23.17 18.39 26.12
CA ASP A 253 -22.02 19.22 26.55
C ASP A 253 -20.78 19.08 25.62
N HIS A 254 -20.78 18.13 24.69
CA HIS A 254 -19.72 17.88 23.73
C HIS A 254 -19.97 18.52 22.34
N ALA A 255 -21.07 19.30 22.20
CA ALA A 255 -21.38 19.99 20.95
C ALA A 255 -20.24 20.95 20.49
N ALA A 256 -19.52 21.54 21.45
CA ALA A 256 -18.36 22.39 21.17
C ALA A 256 -17.16 21.58 20.64
N ASP A 257 -16.95 20.37 21.18
CA ASP A 257 -15.89 19.47 20.71
C ASP A 257 -16.23 18.94 19.32
N ALA A 258 -17.51 18.66 19.05
CA ALA A 258 -17.98 18.22 17.74
C ALA A 258 -17.88 19.31 16.65
N ALA A 259 -17.97 20.59 17.03
CA ALA A 259 -17.78 21.69 16.09
C ALA A 259 -16.36 21.72 15.48
N LEU A 260 -15.35 21.22 16.22
CA LEU A 260 -13.97 21.09 15.73
C LEU A 260 -13.82 20.05 14.62
N PHE A 261 -14.76 19.13 14.48
CA PHE A 261 -14.74 18.09 13.44
C PHE A 261 -15.59 18.43 12.22
N LYS A 262 -16.33 19.55 12.26
CA LYS A 262 -17.13 20.05 11.13
C LYS A 262 -16.38 21.03 10.24
N GLU A 263 -15.18 21.48 10.65
CA GLU A 263 -14.26 22.31 9.86
C GLU A 263 -13.17 21.47 9.19
#